data_9f7a7b34ca44c2399624052c93bd2357
#
_entry.id   9f7a7b34ca44c2399624052c93bd2357
#
_cell.length_a   1.000
_cell.length_b   1.000
_cell.length_c   1.000
_cell.angle_alpha   90.00
_cell.angle_beta   90.00
_cell.angle_gamma   90.00
#
_symmetry.space_group_name_H-M   'P 1'
#
loop_
_entity.id
_entity.type
_entity.pdbx_description
1 polymer ?
#
loop_
_entity_poly.entity_id
_entity_poly.type
_entity_poly.pdbx_seq_one_letter_code
_entity_poly.pdbx_strand_id
1 'polypeptide(L)'
;MIKTKETKGITLIALVVTIIVLLILAGISISMIAGENGILNRVTEANEKNSIGEEKEQLSLAYASAKMGKYSERISAEDLQVELDKLIGENKANAQDNTDDSIIVLFNGTNNSYIINDGKIEKTTTIPKVEDKTPGEFEGDGSENNPYQISSIE
;
A
#
# COMPACT_ATOMS: atom_id res chain seq x y z
N MET A 1 -21.79 -72.27 18.84
CA MET A 1 -21.76 -71.14 19.82
C MET A 1 -20.85 -70.06 19.32
N ILE A 2 -21.39 -69.05 18.65
CA ILE A 2 -20.62 -68.07 17.87
C ILE A 2 -20.34 -66.87 18.78
N LYS A 3 -19.06 -66.64 19.11
CA LYS A 3 -18.61 -65.46 19.84
C LYS A 3 -18.52 -64.25 18.87
N THR A 4 -19.54 -63.48 18.80
CA THR A 4 -19.57 -62.19 18.08
C THR A 4 -19.74 -61.02 19.05
N LYS A 5 -18.77 -60.79 19.93
CA LYS A 5 -18.90 -59.68 20.91
C LYS A 5 -17.67 -58.81 21.13
N GLU A 6 -16.62 -58.98 20.37
CA GLU A 6 -15.37 -58.20 20.58
C GLU A 6 -15.03 -57.10 19.52
N THR A 7 -15.81 -57.03 18.47
CA THR A 7 -15.49 -56.10 17.38
C THR A 7 -16.01 -54.66 17.59
N LYS A 8 -17.00 -54.48 18.48
CA LYS A 8 -17.58 -53.14 18.70
C LYS A 8 -16.70 -52.21 19.55
N GLY A 9 -15.93 -52.74 20.49
CA GLY A 9 -15.06 -51.95 21.35
C GLY A 9 -13.80 -51.47 20.63
N ILE A 10 -13.25 -52.29 19.74
CA ILE A 10 -12.05 -51.96 18.94
C ILE A 10 -12.38 -50.86 17.93
N THR A 11 -13.54 -50.90 17.30
CA THR A 11 -13.97 -49.87 16.32
C THR A 11 -14.20 -48.50 16.97
N LEU A 12 -14.73 -48.46 18.19
CA LEU A 12 -14.95 -47.21 18.92
C LEU A 12 -13.62 -46.58 19.35
N ILE A 13 -12.68 -47.34 19.85
CA ILE A 13 -11.33 -46.84 20.18
C ILE A 13 -10.62 -46.37 18.93
N ALA A 14 -10.68 -47.14 17.83
CA ALA A 14 -10.09 -46.76 16.57
C ALA A 14 -10.68 -45.43 16.06
N LEU A 15 -11.99 -45.25 16.15
CA LEU A 15 -12.66 -44.00 15.78
C LEU A 15 -12.16 -42.80 16.61
N VAL A 16 -12.09 -42.96 17.94
CA VAL A 16 -11.61 -41.89 18.82
C VAL A 16 -10.15 -41.52 18.52
N VAL A 17 -9.29 -42.54 18.34
CA VAL A 17 -7.87 -42.32 18.01
C VAL A 17 -7.71 -41.59 16.68
N THR A 18 -8.48 -41.97 15.65
CA THR A 18 -8.41 -41.31 14.34
C THR A 18 -8.85 -39.85 14.42
N ILE A 19 -9.88 -39.52 15.20
CA ILE A 19 -10.32 -38.13 15.41
C ILE A 19 -9.23 -37.32 16.12
N ILE A 20 -8.61 -37.86 17.16
CA ILE A 20 -7.52 -37.17 17.88
C ILE A 20 -6.33 -36.91 16.93
N VAL A 21 -5.92 -37.90 16.16
CA VAL A 21 -4.82 -37.74 15.18
C VAL A 21 -5.15 -36.70 14.12
N LEU A 22 -6.39 -36.71 13.60
CA LEU A 22 -6.82 -35.69 12.63
C LEU A 22 -6.83 -34.30 13.21
N LEU A 23 -7.25 -34.10 14.48
CA LEU A 23 -7.23 -32.80 15.15
C LEU A 23 -5.80 -32.28 15.36
N ILE A 24 -4.86 -33.18 15.73
CA ILE A 24 -3.44 -32.81 15.88
C ILE A 24 -2.86 -32.40 14.52
N LEU A 25 -3.09 -33.19 13.47
CA LEU A 25 -2.61 -32.88 12.13
C LEU A 25 -3.22 -31.59 11.58
N ALA A 26 -4.51 -31.35 11.80
CA ALA A 26 -5.17 -30.12 11.42
C ALA A 26 -4.55 -28.91 12.13
N GLY A 27 -4.28 -29.01 13.44
CA GLY A 27 -3.65 -27.95 14.23
C GLY A 27 -2.25 -27.59 13.70
N ILE A 28 -1.42 -28.58 13.37
CA ILE A 28 -0.08 -28.36 12.83
C ILE A 28 -0.17 -27.71 11.44
N SER A 29 -1.09 -28.17 10.59
CA SER A 29 -1.26 -27.65 9.23
C SER A 29 -1.67 -26.17 9.23
N ILE A 30 -2.59 -25.79 10.11
CA ILE A 30 -3.02 -24.38 10.25
C ILE A 30 -1.85 -23.52 10.76
N SER A 31 -1.10 -24.02 11.73
CA SER A 31 0.06 -23.29 12.28
C SER A 31 1.15 -23.03 11.24
N MET A 32 1.39 -23.94 10.31
CA MET A 32 2.36 -23.74 9.23
C MET A 32 1.92 -22.72 8.19
N ILE A 33 0.62 -22.55 8.00
CA ILE A 33 0.08 -21.62 6.99
C ILE A 33 -0.10 -20.22 7.60
N ALA A 34 -0.68 -20.13 8.79
CA ALA A 34 -1.13 -18.89 9.43
C ALA A 34 -0.27 -18.45 10.64
N GLY A 35 0.75 -19.22 11.04
CA GLY A 35 1.67 -18.85 12.11
C GLY A 35 2.57 -17.65 11.78
N GLU A 36 3.23 -17.05 12.78
CA GLU A 36 4.13 -15.89 12.58
C GLU A 36 5.22 -16.13 11.51
N ASN A 37 5.69 -17.38 11.39
CA ASN A 37 6.61 -17.83 10.34
C ASN A 37 5.90 -18.54 9.18
N GLY A 38 4.58 -18.42 9.08
CA GLY A 38 3.77 -19.09 8.06
C GLY A 38 4.08 -18.61 6.64
N ILE A 39 3.78 -19.49 5.68
CA ILE A 39 3.98 -19.20 4.25
C ILE A 39 3.23 -17.92 3.84
N LEU A 40 2.05 -17.69 4.39
CA LEU A 40 1.22 -16.53 4.08
C LEU A 40 1.92 -15.21 4.48
N ASN A 41 2.52 -15.15 5.67
CA ASN A 41 3.25 -13.96 6.12
C ASN A 41 4.50 -13.69 5.27
N ARG A 42 5.21 -14.75 4.87
CA ARG A 42 6.38 -14.62 3.98
C ARG A 42 6.00 -14.13 2.59
N VAL A 43 4.86 -14.56 2.06
CA VAL A 43 4.36 -14.09 0.76
C VAL A 43 3.97 -12.61 0.85
N THR A 44 3.30 -12.20 1.93
CA THR A 44 2.94 -10.80 2.15
C THR A 44 4.18 -9.91 2.27
N GLU A 45 5.16 -10.32 3.06
CA GLU A 45 6.43 -9.60 3.22
C GLU A 45 7.24 -9.54 1.90
N ALA A 46 7.25 -10.62 1.13
CA ALA A 46 7.92 -10.65 -0.17
C ALA A 46 7.23 -9.71 -1.17
N ASN A 47 5.90 -9.70 -1.20
CA ASN A 47 5.13 -8.79 -2.06
C ASN A 47 5.37 -7.33 -1.67
N GLU A 48 5.40 -7.01 -0.38
CA GLU A 48 5.69 -5.65 0.10
C GLU A 48 7.10 -5.20 -0.31
N LYS A 49 8.12 -6.05 -0.12
CA LYS A 49 9.49 -5.74 -0.54
C LYS A 49 9.61 -5.55 -2.05
N ASN A 50 8.88 -6.35 -2.82
CA ASN A 50 8.85 -6.25 -4.28
C ASN A 50 8.21 -4.93 -4.72
N SER A 51 7.05 -4.58 -4.16
CA SER A 51 6.38 -3.30 -4.43
C SER A 51 7.27 -2.10 -4.11
N ILE A 52 7.96 -2.12 -2.95
CA ILE A 52 8.90 -1.07 -2.57
C ILE A 52 10.05 -0.97 -3.58
N GLY A 53 10.55 -2.09 -4.08
CA GLY A 53 11.59 -2.13 -5.11
C GLY A 53 11.12 -1.49 -6.42
N GLU A 54 9.97 -1.90 -6.92
CA GLU A 54 9.36 -1.39 -8.15
C GLU A 54 9.06 0.11 -8.05
N GLU A 55 8.47 0.57 -6.96
CA GLU A 55 8.14 1.97 -6.72
C GLU A 55 9.39 2.85 -6.67
N LYS A 56 10.46 2.40 -6.03
CA LYS A 56 11.74 3.12 -6.00
C LYS A 56 12.39 3.19 -7.37
N GLU A 57 12.31 2.13 -8.17
CA GLU A 57 12.80 2.12 -9.55
C GLU A 57 12.03 3.11 -10.41
N GLN A 58 10.70 3.10 -10.34
CA GLN A 58 9.84 4.05 -11.06
C GLN A 58 10.14 5.49 -10.66
N LEU A 59 10.30 5.78 -9.36
CA LEU A 59 10.69 7.10 -8.87
C LEU A 59 12.07 7.52 -9.39
N SER A 60 13.03 6.61 -9.40
CA SER A 60 14.38 6.89 -9.88
C SER A 60 14.38 7.23 -11.37
N LEU A 61 13.60 6.48 -12.17
CA LEU A 61 13.44 6.73 -13.59
C LEU A 61 12.73 8.06 -13.86
N ALA A 62 11.63 8.33 -13.18
CA ALA A 62 10.88 9.58 -13.32
C ALA A 62 11.74 10.79 -12.91
N TYR A 63 12.46 10.69 -11.79
CA TYR A 63 13.39 11.74 -11.34
C TYR A 63 14.52 11.98 -12.34
N ALA A 64 15.12 10.92 -12.87
CA ALA A 64 16.17 11.05 -13.88
C ALA A 64 15.63 11.69 -15.18
N SER A 65 14.42 11.33 -15.60
CA SER A 65 13.77 11.92 -16.78
C SER A 65 13.48 13.41 -16.57
N ALA A 66 12.92 13.77 -15.42
CA ALA A 66 12.67 15.18 -15.06
C ALA A 66 13.99 15.99 -15.02
N LYS A 67 15.06 15.38 -14.49
CA LYS A 67 16.40 16.02 -14.42
C LYS A 67 17.03 16.24 -15.77
N MET A 68 16.82 15.35 -16.74
CA MET A 68 17.34 15.51 -18.12
C MET A 68 16.79 16.75 -18.82
N GLY A 69 15.57 17.15 -18.51
CA GLY A 69 14.92 18.36 -19.07
C GLY A 69 15.41 19.66 -18.46
N LYS A 70 16.02 19.61 -17.26
CA LYS A 70 16.40 20.81 -16.48
C LYS A 70 17.88 20.75 -16.06
N TYR A 71 18.75 21.26 -16.92
CA TYR A 71 20.17 21.42 -16.61
C TYR A 71 20.35 22.39 -15.44
N SER A 72 20.83 21.92 -14.30
CA SER A 72 21.20 22.69 -13.09
C SER A 72 20.06 23.26 -12.25
N GLU A 73 18.81 23.13 -12.63
CA GLU A 73 17.68 23.59 -11.82
C GLU A 73 17.18 22.48 -10.89
N ARG A 74 16.64 22.89 -9.74
CA ARG A 74 15.90 22.00 -8.84
C ARG A 74 14.66 21.45 -9.57
N ILE A 75 14.36 20.19 -9.37
CA ILE A 75 13.14 19.59 -9.87
C ILE A 75 12.02 19.93 -8.87
N SER A 76 10.89 20.40 -9.38
CA SER A 76 9.67 20.58 -8.59
C SER A 76 8.84 19.30 -8.54
N ALA A 77 7.91 19.23 -7.61
CA ALA A 77 6.95 18.14 -7.55
C ALA A 77 6.11 18.02 -8.84
N GLU A 78 5.78 19.18 -9.45
CA GLU A 78 5.04 19.22 -10.71
C GLU A 78 5.81 18.58 -11.87
N ASP A 79 7.12 18.88 -11.98
CA ASP A 79 7.98 18.26 -12.99
C ASP A 79 8.05 16.74 -12.84
N LEU A 80 8.19 16.29 -11.59
CA LEU A 80 8.22 14.88 -11.25
C LEU A 80 6.89 14.20 -11.53
N GLN A 81 5.76 14.87 -11.20
CA GLN A 81 4.40 14.36 -11.45
C GLN A 81 4.18 14.08 -12.93
N VAL A 82 4.58 15.00 -13.80
CA VAL A 82 4.43 14.82 -15.26
C VAL A 82 5.18 13.57 -15.74
N GLU A 83 6.40 13.32 -15.25
CA GLU A 83 7.16 12.13 -15.63
C GLU A 83 6.61 10.84 -15.00
N LEU A 84 6.08 10.90 -13.77
CA LEU A 84 5.39 9.79 -13.14
C LEU A 84 4.13 9.42 -13.93
N ASP A 85 3.29 10.37 -14.29
CA ASP A 85 2.06 10.13 -15.03
C ASP A 85 2.34 9.50 -16.42
N LYS A 86 3.42 9.90 -17.08
CA LYS A 86 3.87 9.27 -18.33
C LYS A 86 4.34 7.81 -18.13
N LEU A 87 5.02 7.54 -17.02
CA LEU A 87 5.67 6.25 -16.77
C LEU A 87 4.69 5.20 -16.23
N ILE A 88 3.86 5.58 -15.26
CA ILE A 88 2.99 4.64 -14.52
C ILE A 88 1.49 4.89 -14.73
N GLY A 89 1.13 6.02 -15.35
CA GLY A 89 -0.25 6.44 -15.58
C GLY A 89 -0.78 7.41 -14.53
N GLU A 90 -1.75 8.20 -14.94
CA GLU A 90 -2.39 9.22 -14.11
C GLU A 90 -3.01 8.65 -12.83
N ASN A 91 -2.96 9.43 -11.74
CA ASN A 91 -3.53 9.07 -10.44
C ASN A 91 -2.94 7.80 -9.77
N LYS A 92 -1.79 7.30 -10.21
CA LYS A 92 -1.09 6.18 -9.56
C LYS A 92 -0.19 6.64 -8.43
N ALA A 93 0.41 7.81 -8.57
CA ALA A 93 1.22 8.45 -7.55
C ALA A 93 0.89 9.94 -7.48
N ASN A 94 1.17 10.55 -6.34
CA ASN A 94 0.97 11.97 -6.10
C ASN A 94 2.26 12.58 -5.53
N ALA A 95 2.84 13.56 -6.23
CA ALA A 95 4.04 14.26 -5.82
C ALA A 95 3.71 15.64 -5.27
N GLN A 96 4.32 16.03 -4.15
CA GLN A 96 4.17 17.34 -3.52
C GLN A 96 5.52 17.86 -3.05
N ASP A 97 5.74 19.16 -3.23
CA ASP A 97 6.90 19.85 -2.66
C ASP A 97 6.75 19.96 -1.13
N ASN A 98 7.81 19.64 -0.43
CA ASN A 98 7.90 19.80 1.02
C ASN A 98 8.59 21.13 1.39
N THR A 99 8.44 21.55 2.64
CA THR A 99 8.99 22.81 3.15
C THR A 99 10.53 22.87 3.21
N ASP A 100 11.18 21.72 3.16
CA ASP A 100 12.66 21.54 3.22
C ASP A 100 13.31 21.32 1.86
N ASP A 101 12.65 21.72 0.80
CA ASP A 101 13.11 21.51 -0.58
C ASP A 101 13.13 20.04 -1.05
N SER A 102 12.64 19.10 -0.27
CA SER A 102 12.41 17.73 -0.71
C SER A 102 11.07 17.57 -1.42
N ILE A 103 10.90 16.47 -2.14
CA ILE A 103 9.62 16.09 -2.76
C ILE A 103 9.10 14.86 -2.03
N ILE A 104 7.83 14.87 -1.63
CA ILE A 104 7.15 13.71 -1.08
C ILE A 104 6.27 13.12 -2.16
N VAL A 105 6.35 11.79 -2.35
CA VAL A 105 5.53 11.06 -3.32
C VAL A 105 4.77 9.96 -2.61
N LEU A 106 3.46 9.94 -2.81
CA LEU A 106 2.55 8.89 -2.31
C LEU A 106 2.08 8.03 -3.47
N PHE A 107 2.27 6.71 -3.37
CA PHE A 107 1.68 5.73 -4.28
C PHE A 107 0.29 5.32 -3.81
N ASN A 108 -0.73 5.58 -4.63
CA ASN A 108 -2.13 5.36 -4.26
C ASN A 108 -2.52 3.88 -4.15
N GLY A 109 -1.81 2.98 -4.84
CA GLY A 109 -2.11 1.54 -4.82
C GLY A 109 -1.63 0.83 -3.56
N THR A 110 -0.49 1.24 -3.02
CA THR A 110 0.17 0.61 -1.87
C THR A 110 0.10 1.47 -0.61
N ASN A 111 -0.24 2.75 -0.74
CA ASN A 111 -0.14 3.80 0.29
C ASN A 111 1.31 3.98 0.81
N ASN A 112 2.30 3.57 0.03
CA ASN A 112 3.69 3.82 0.35
C ASN A 112 4.04 5.27 0.03
N SER A 113 4.76 5.93 0.96
CA SER A 113 5.27 7.28 0.76
C SER A 113 6.79 7.29 0.69
N TYR A 114 7.32 8.14 -0.17
CA TYR A 114 8.75 8.32 -0.37
C TYR A 114 9.11 9.79 -0.31
N ILE A 115 10.27 10.09 0.28
CA ILE A 115 10.88 11.41 0.24
C ILE A 115 12.07 11.38 -0.72
N ILE A 116 12.16 12.38 -1.56
CA ILE A 116 13.24 12.57 -2.53
C ILE A 116 13.97 13.85 -2.16
N ASN A 117 15.24 13.71 -1.82
CA ASN A 117 16.12 14.83 -1.52
C ASN A 117 17.39 14.68 -2.36
N ASP A 118 17.62 15.62 -3.27
CA ASP A 118 18.76 15.63 -4.20
C ASP A 118 19.01 14.26 -4.91
N GLY A 119 17.91 13.62 -5.34
CA GLY A 119 17.94 12.31 -6.01
C GLY A 119 18.04 11.09 -5.10
N LYS A 120 18.19 11.27 -3.79
CA LYS A 120 18.13 10.18 -2.83
C LYS A 120 16.68 9.87 -2.47
N ILE A 121 16.26 8.63 -2.69
CA ILE A 121 14.89 8.17 -2.48
C ILE A 121 14.85 7.29 -1.24
N GLU A 122 14.11 7.73 -0.23
CA GLU A 122 13.90 7.00 1.02
C GLU A 122 12.41 6.76 1.27
N LYS A 123 12.04 5.58 1.78
CA LYS A 123 10.67 5.33 2.24
C LYS A 123 10.41 6.16 3.50
N THR A 124 9.28 6.85 3.55
CA THR A 124 8.88 7.67 4.69
C THR A 124 7.47 7.28 5.15
N THR A 125 7.14 7.63 6.38
CA THR A 125 5.78 7.55 6.90
C THR A 125 5.05 8.89 6.78
N THR A 126 5.73 9.94 6.31
CA THR A 126 5.14 11.25 6.08
C THR A 126 4.22 11.14 4.87
N ILE A 127 2.96 11.37 5.09
CA ILE A 127 1.97 11.47 4.01
C ILE A 127 2.01 12.91 3.50
N PRO A 128 2.02 13.14 2.16
CA PRO A 128 1.85 14.48 1.62
C PRO A 128 0.64 15.13 2.29
N LYS A 129 0.79 16.35 2.79
CA LYS A 129 -0.39 17.12 3.18
C LYS A 129 -1.21 17.23 1.91
N VAL A 130 -2.31 16.51 1.84
CA VAL A 130 -3.39 16.88 0.97
C VAL A 130 -3.75 18.27 1.46
N GLU A 131 -3.33 19.31 0.73
CA GLU A 131 -4.07 20.56 0.84
C GLU A 131 -5.47 20.14 0.45
N ASP A 132 -6.30 20.00 1.47
CA ASP A 132 -7.72 19.95 1.31
C ASP A 132 -8.02 21.26 0.57
N LYS A 133 -8.03 21.22 -0.76
CA LYS A 133 -8.70 22.23 -1.54
C LYS A 133 -10.14 22.00 -1.15
N THR A 134 -10.49 22.62 -0.02
CA THR A 134 -11.86 22.82 0.40
C THR A 134 -12.60 23.17 -0.87
N PRO A 135 -13.57 22.35 -1.33
CA PRO A 135 -14.23 22.61 -2.59
C PRO A 135 -14.88 23.98 -2.49
N GLY A 136 -14.26 24.98 -3.16
CA GLY A 136 -14.71 26.36 -3.18
C GLY A 136 -14.74 26.95 -1.76
N GLU A 137 -13.72 27.72 -1.40
CA GLU A 137 -13.94 28.83 -0.50
C GLU A 137 -14.98 29.67 -1.22
N PHE A 138 -16.24 29.51 -0.81
CA PHE A 138 -17.33 30.31 -1.35
C PHE A 138 -17.02 31.76 -0.97
N GLU A 139 -16.72 32.57 -1.95
CA GLU A 139 -16.62 34.01 -1.69
C GLU A 139 -18.00 34.47 -1.22
N GLY A 140 -18.06 34.95 0.02
CA GLY A 140 -19.28 35.34 0.70
C GLY A 140 -19.35 34.76 2.11
N ASP A 141 -20.09 35.41 2.98
CA ASP A 141 -20.31 34.98 4.37
C ASP A 141 -21.71 34.36 4.59
N GLY A 142 -22.48 34.18 3.53
CA GLY A 142 -23.84 33.64 3.56
C GLY A 142 -24.88 34.66 4.03
N SER A 143 -24.51 35.90 4.24
CA SER A 143 -25.45 36.98 4.60
C SER A 143 -26.25 37.43 3.36
N GLU A 144 -27.39 38.09 3.61
CA GLU A 144 -28.27 38.62 2.56
C GLU A 144 -27.56 39.67 1.67
N ASN A 145 -26.53 40.35 2.19
CA ASN A 145 -25.72 41.35 1.48
C ASN A 145 -24.42 40.76 0.86
N ASN A 146 -24.02 39.55 1.24
CA ASN A 146 -22.83 38.89 0.75
C ASN A 146 -23.04 37.36 0.66
N PRO A 147 -23.94 36.91 -0.24
CA PRO A 147 -24.26 35.50 -0.39
C PRO A 147 -23.07 34.74 -0.96
N TYR A 148 -22.96 33.46 -0.63
CA TYR A 148 -21.96 32.55 -1.21
C TYR A 148 -22.07 32.52 -2.73
N GLN A 149 -20.94 32.81 -3.40
CA GLN A 149 -20.88 32.76 -4.87
C GLN A 149 -20.30 31.39 -5.28
N ILE A 150 -21.04 30.67 -6.10
CA ILE A 150 -20.58 29.46 -6.74
C ILE A 150 -19.97 29.87 -8.07
N SER A 151 -18.63 29.88 -8.18
CA SER A 151 -17.97 30.02 -9.47
C SER A 151 -18.21 28.72 -10.25
N SER A 152 -18.95 28.81 -11.37
CA SER A 152 -19.14 27.70 -12.29
C SER A 152 -17.77 27.28 -12.85
N ILE A 153 -17.48 25.99 -12.77
CA ILE A 153 -16.38 25.35 -13.46
C ILE A 153 -16.75 25.31 -14.95
N GLU A 154 -16.02 26.07 -15.79
CA GLU A 154 -15.98 25.83 -17.23
C GLU A 154 -15.01 24.69 -17.56
#